data_61c845c09dd9d0e2fb98a767a81ec226
#
_entry.id   61c845c09dd9d0e2fb98a767a81ec226
#
_cell.length_a   1.000
_cell.length_b   1.000
_cell.length_c   1.000
_cell.angle_alpha   90.00
_cell.angle_beta   90.00
_cell.angle_gamma   90.00
#
_symmetry.space_group_name_H-M   'P 1'
#
loop_
_entity.id
_entity.type
_entity.pdbx_description
1 polymer ?
#
loop_
_entity_poly.entity_id
_entity_poly.type
_entity_poly.pdbx_seq_one_letter_code
_entity_poly.pdbx_strand_id
1 'polypeptide(L)'
;MANETWEKIKSDVLRDAKQYIDDDVEYFADEDFDEDNLYDDLFMTDQVCGNGSFRHQPMFSDEFLAKCLFDEDVIDILYDLFSTTDTEICERIIGQGIGGKEYLDTSLRCVALGCVMDDVIEHFHKVVKANKANEE
;
A
#
# COMPACT_ATOMS: atom_id res chain seq x y z
N MET A 1 -13.63 18.77 4.60
CA MET A 1 -13.04 18.69 3.24
C MET A 1 -11.95 17.63 3.20
N ALA A 2 -11.89 16.91 2.12
CA ALA A 2 -10.83 15.94 1.92
C ALA A 2 -9.48 16.66 1.78
N ASN A 3 -8.46 16.12 2.39
CA ASN A 3 -7.11 16.65 2.26
C ASN A 3 -6.51 16.18 0.92
N GLU A 4 -6.17 17.12 0.06
CA GLU A 4 -5.68 16.83 -1.29
C GLU A 4 -4.38 16.00 -1.27
N THR A 5 -3.50 16.27 -0.31
CA THR A 5 -2.26 15.53 -0.18
C THR A 5 -2.54 14.06 0.19
N TRP A 6 -3.44 13.84 1.15
CA TRP A 6 -3.82 12.49 1.54
C TRP A 6 -4.52 11.73 0.41
N GLU A 7 -5.41 12.42 -0.33
CA GLU A 7 -6.07 11.81 -1.48
C GLU A 7 -5.06 11.40 -2.57
N LYS A 8 -4.02 12.22 -2.77
CA LYS A 8 -2.94 11.86 -3.70
C LYS A 8 -2.20 10.61 -3.24
N ILE A 9 -1.90 10.50 -1.94
CA ILE A 9 -1.23 9.31 -1.40
C ILE A 9 -2.06 8.07 -1.67
N LYS A 10 -3.35 8.12 -1.35
CA LYS A 10 -4.26 6.98 -1.58
C LYS A 10 -4.35 6.63 -3.07
N SER A 11 -4.46 7.63 -3.92
CA SER A 11 -4.56 7.42 -5.37
C SER A 11 -3.30 6.76 -5.93
N ASP A 12 -2.12 7.23 -5.50
CA ASP A 12 -0.85 6.67 -5.95
C ASP A 12 -0.68 5.23 -5.49
N VAL A 13 -1.04 4.94 -4.23
CA VAL A 13 -0.94 3.58 -3.69
C VAL A 13 -1.91 2.64 -4.40
N LEU A 14 -3.14 3.09 -4.65
CA LEU A 14 -4.13 2.29 -5.36
C LEU A 14 -3.66 1.97 -6.79
N ARG A 15 -3.13 2.98 -7.49
CA ARG A 15 -2.57 2.79 -8.84
C ARG A 15 -1.46 1.74 -8.82
N ASP A 16 -0.53 1.86 -7.87
CA ASP A 16 0.61 0.96 -7.80
C ASP A 16 0.19 -0.45 -7.41
N ALA A 17 -0.81 -0.59 -6.54
CA ALA A 17 -1.35 -1.90 -6.18
C ALA A 17 -2.01 -2.59 -7.37
N LYS A 18 -2.82 -1.85 -8.12
CA LYS A 18 -3.46 -2.38 -9.34
C LYS A 18 -2.41 -2.81 -10.37
N GLN A 19 -1.38 -1.98 -10.55
CA GLN A 19 -0.30 -2.28 -11.50
C GLN A 19 0.46 -3.54 -11.08
N TYR A 20 0.71 -3.70 -9.80
CA TYR A 20 1.41 -4.88 -9.28
C TYR A 20 0.62 -6.15 -9.56
N ILE A 21 -0.70 -6.11 -9.38
CA ILE A 21 -1.58 -7.24 -9.69
C ILE A 21 -1.57 -7.53 -11.19
N ASP A 22 -1.68 -6.48 -12.02
CA ASP A 22 -1.69 -6.63 -13.48
C ASP A 22 -0.39 -7.20 -14.02
N ASP A 23 0.74 -6.89 -13.37
CA ASP A 23 2.06 -7.37 -13.79
C ASP A 23 2.30 -8.83 -13.43
N ASP A 24 1.49 -9.42 -12.54
CA ASP A 24 1.69 -10.79 -12.10
C ASP A 24 0.36 -11.55 -12.01
N VAL A 25 -0.41 -11.48 -13.08
CA VAL A 25 -1.75 -12.08 -13.14
C VAL A 25 -1.71 -13.58 -12.86
N GLU A 26 -0.70 -14.28 -13.37
CA GLU A 26 -0.61 -15.74 -13.16
C GLU A 26 -0.54 -16.11 -11.68
N TYR A 27 0.20 -15.32 -10.91
CA TYR A 27 0.31 -15.55 -9.47
C TYR A 27 -1.00 -15.26 -8.75
N PHE A 28 -1.61 -14.11 -9.02
CA PHE A 28 -2.81 -13.67 -8.31
C PHE A 28 -4.07 -14.41 -8.73
N ALA A 29 -4.13 -14.88 -9.98
CA ALA A 29 -5.30 -15.61 -10.48
C ALA A 29 -5.20 -17.12 -10.28
N ASP A 30 -4.11 -17.60 -9.68
CA ASP A 30 -3.92 -19.02 -9.41
C ASP A 30 -4.95 -19.51 -8.37
N GLU A 31 -5.46 -20.73 -8.55
CA GLU A 31 -6.46 -21.32 -7.65
C GLU A 31 -5.97 -21.40 -6.21
N ASP A 32 -4.65 -21.58 -6.02
CA ASP A 32 -4.05 -21.73 -4.71
C ASP A 32 -3.79 -20.40 -4.02
N PHE A 33 -3.97 -19.27 -4.72
CA PHE A 33 -3.78 -17.96 -4.11
C PHE A 33 -4.93 -17.65 -3.16
N ASP A 34 -4.59 -17.31 -1.91
CA ASP A 34 -5.57 -16.96 -0.88
C ASP A 34 -5.77 -15.44 -0.86
N GLU A 35 -6.98 -15.00 -1.15
CA GLU A 35 -7.34 -13.58 -1.14
C GLU A 35 -7.03 -12.91 0.20
N ASP A 36 -7.12 -13.67 1.30
CA ASP A 36 -6.83 -13.14 2.64
C ASP A 36 -5.36 -12.71 2.78
N ASN A 37 -4.49 -13.20 1.91
CA ASN A 37 -3.07 -12.81 1.89
C ASN A 37 -2.78 -11.63 0.98
N LEU A 38 -3.79 -11.08 0.31
CA LEU A 38 -3.59 -10.01 -0.67
C LEU A 38 -2.95 -8.78 -0.06
N TYR A 39 -3.45 -8.32 1.10
CA TYR A 39 -2.86 -7.16 1.77
C TYR A 39 -1.40 -7.42 2.14
N ASP A 40 -1.10 -8.58 2.71
CA ASP A 40 0.27 -8.92 3.12
C ASP A 40 1.22 -8.94 1.92
N ASP A 41 0.80 -9.50 0.80
CA ASP A 41 1.62 -9.53 -0.41
C ASP A 41 1.92 -8.12 -0.92
N LEU A 42 0.91 -7.25 -0.93
CA LEU A 42 1.09 -5.86 -1.36
C LEU A 42 1.92 -5.06 -0.36
N PHE A 43 1.74 -5.34 0.93
CA PHE A 43 2.50 -4.69 2.00
C PHE A 43 3.99 -4.99 1.88
N MET A 44 4.34 -6.20 1.51
CA MET A 44 5.72 -6.68 1.50
C MET A 44 6.49 -6.37 0.23
N THR A 45 5.88 -5.72 -0.74
CA THR A 45 6.55 -5.42 -2.00
C THR A 45 7.11 -4.01 -2.06
N ASP A 46 8.28 -3.85 -2.70
CA ASP A 46 8.87 -2.54 -2.97
C ASP A 46 7.99 -1.69 -3.88
N GLN A 47 7.12 -2.32 -4.68
CA GLN A 47 6.36 -1.62 -5.72
C GLN A 47 5.12 -0.92 -5.18
N VAL A 48 4.65 -1.28 -4.00
CA VAL A 48 3.44 -0.69 -3.43
C VAL A 48 3.75 0.09 -2.17
N CYS A 49 4.36 -0.54 -1.18
CA CYS A 49 4.65 0.11 0.10
C CYS A 49 6.12 0.49 0.29
N GLY A 50 6.97 0.14 -0.66
CA GLY A 50 8.39 0.40 -0.56
C GLY A 50 9.06 -0.44 0.51
N ASN A 51 8.53 -1.61 0.78
CA ASN A 51 8.83 -2.40 1.97
C ASN A 51 9.36 -3.79 1.65
N GLY A 52 9.90 -3.98 0.48
CA GLY A 52 10.36 -5.31 0.05
C GLY A 52 11.80 -5.59 0.39
N SER A 53 12.06 -6.82 0.42
CA SER A 53 13.24 -7.63 0.62
C SER A 53 14.45 -7.05 1.37
N PHE A 54 15.36 -6.38 0.76
CA PHE A 54 16.64 -6.11 1.41
C PHE A 54 16.93 -4.65 1.66
N ARG A 55 16.20 -3.78 0.97
CA ARG A 55 16.39 -2.34 1.11
C ARG A 55 15.07 -1.64 1.02
N HIS A 56 14.75 -0.95 2.06
CA HIS A 56 13.65 -0.02 2.01
C HIS A 56 14.09 1.22 1.23
N GLN A 57 13.33 1.59 0.21
CA GLN A 57 13.58 2.82 -0.53
C GLN A 57 12.29 3.63 -0.61
N PRO A 58 12.35 4.93 -0.29
CA PRO A 58 11.15 5.76 -0.40
C PRO A 58 10.64 5.77 -1.83
N MET A 59 9.33 5.62 -1.98
CA MET A 59 8.67 5.71 -3.28
C MET A 59 8.24 7.13 -3.61
N PHE A 60 8.01 7.94 -2.58
CA PHE A 60 7.76 9.36 -2.76
C PHE A 60 9.08 10.13 -2.77
N SER A 61 9.09 11.25 -3.50
CA SER A 61 10.27 12.12 -3.53
C SER A 61 10.50 12.78 -2.16
N ASP A 62 11.75 13.20 -1.94
CA ASP A 62 12.10 13.92 -0.71
C ASP A 62 11.26 15.20 -0.56
N GLU A 63 11.01 15.89 -1.68
CA GLU A 63 10.19 17.10 -1.68
C GLU A 63 8.76 16.81 -1.24
N PHE A 64 8.17 15.72 -1.74
CA PHE A 64 6.81 15.33 -1.37
C PHE A 64 6.74 14.91 0.10
N LEU A 65 7.72 14.15 0.57
CA LEU A 65 7.76 13.71 1.97
C LEU A 65 7.90 14.91 2.92
N ALA A 66 8.72 15.90 2.54
CA ALA A 66 8.83 17.13 3.32
C ALA A 66 7.50 17.85 3.39
N LYS A 67 6.78 17.91 2.27
CA LYS A 67 5.44 18.50 2.24
C LYS A 67 4.48 17.79 3.19
N CYS A 68 4.51 16.45 3.21
CA CYS A 68 3.68 15.66 4.12
C CYS A 68 4.01 15.93 5.57
N LEU A 69 5.30 16.06 5.88
CA LEU A 69 5.76 16.28 7.24
C LEU A 69 5.25 17.62 7.82
N PHE A 70 5.11 18.63 6.96
CA PHE A 70 4.62 19.94 7.37
C PHE A 70 3.11 20.10 7.19
N ASP A 71 2.42 19.07 6.74
CA ASP A 71 0.96 19.10 6.57
C ASP A 71 0.32 18.47 7.82
N GLU A 72 -0.17 19.31 8.71
CA GLU A 72 -0.76 18.87 9.98
C GLU A 72 -1.92 17.89 9.76
N ASP A 73 -2.72 18.11 8.72
CA ASP A 73 -3.87 17.23 8.43
C ASP A 73 -3.42 15.84 8.04
N VAL A 74 -2.34 15.73 7.24
CA VAL A 74 -1.79 14.43 6.86
C VAL A 74 -1.24 13.70 8.09
N ILE A 75 -0.51 14.40 8.93
CA ILE A 75 0.05 13.82 10.15
C ILE A 75 -1.06 13.36 11.10
N ASP A 76 -2.11 14.16 11.26
CA ASP A 76 -3.25 13.79 12.10
C ASP A 76 -3.97 12.56 11.56
N ILE A 77 -4.19 12.49 10.24
CA ILE A 77 -4.80 11.32 9.60
C ILE A 77 -3.94 10.08 9.83
N LEU A 78 -2.64 10.21 9.62
CA LEU A 78 -1.72 9.10 9.81
C LEU A 78 -1.77 8.61 11.26
N TYR A 79 -1.76 9.53 12.21
CA TYR A 79 -1.78 9.20 13.63
C TYR A 79 -3.08 8.49 14.02
N ASP A 80 -4.23 9.00 13.55
CA ASP A 80 -5.53 8.40 13.83
C ASP A 80 -5.61 6.98 13.27
N LEU A 81 -5.14 6.80 12.04
CA LEU A 81 -5.20 5.49 11.39
C LEU A 81 -4.23 4.50 12.05
N PHE A 82 -3.07 4.97 12.51
CA PHE A 82 -2.15 4.13 13.27
C PHE A 82 -2.77 3.64 14.57
N SER A 83 -3.52 4.50 15.26
CA SER A 83 -4.14 4.12 16.52
C SER A 83 -5.30 3.14 16.36
N THR A 84 -5.88 3.07 15.15
CA THR A 84 -7.00 2.17 14.85
C THR A 84 -6.59 0.98 13.97
N THR A 85 -5.37 1.02 13.41
CA THR A 85 -4.84 -0.02 12.56
C THR A 85 -4.40 -1.23 13.40
N ASP A 86 -4.42 -2.40 12.78
CA ASP A 86 -3.97 -3.64 13.39
C ASP A 86 -2.58 -3.45 14.01
N THR A 87 -2.45 -3.82 15.29
CA THR A 87 -1.21 -3.72 16.04
C THR A 87 -0.05 -4.44 15.33
N GLU A 88 -0.34 -5.57 14.70
CA GLU A 88 0.65 -6.35 13.97
C GLU A 88 1.27 -5.55 12.81
N ILE A 89 0.44 -4.81 12.08
CA ILE A 89 0.93 -3.96 10.99
C ILE A 89 1.85 -2.87 11.53
N CYS A 90 1.42 -2.22 12.60
CA CYS A 90 2.23 -1.18 13.24
C CYS A 90 3.58 -1.74 13.72
N GLU A 91 3.56 -2.92 14.33
CA GLU A 91 4.77 -3.58 14.81
C GLU A 91 5.71 -3.93 13.66
N ARG A 92 5.17 -4.37 12.52
CA ARG A 92 5.98 -4.66 11.34
C ARG A 92 6.70 -3.41 10.84
N ILE A 93 6.01 -2.28 10.79
CA ILE A 93 6.60 -1.02 10.33
C ILE A 93 7.72 -0.60 11.29
N ILE A 94 7.44 -0.61 12.58
CA ILE A 94 8.40 -0.23 13.61
C ILE A 94 9.59 -1.20 13.64
N GLY A 95 9.29 -2.49 13.53
CA GLY A 95 10.30 -3.55 13.64
C GLY A 95 11.34 -3.57 12.53
N GLN A 96 11.12 -2.81 11.46
CA GLN A 96 12.11 -2.74 10.38
C GLN A 96 13.29 -1.83 10.68
N GLY A 97 13.23 -1.09 11.79
CA GLY A 97 14.32 -0.22 12.18
C GLY A 97 14.58 0.93 11.22
N ILE A 98 13.57 1.29 10.45
CA ILE A 98 13.66 2.33 9.46
C ILE A 98 13.42 3.68 10.13
N GLY A 99 14.30 4.64 9.89
CA GLY A 99 14.15 5.98 10.44
C GLY A 99 13.96 7.03 9.36
N GLY A 100 13.62 8.23 9.81
CA GLY A 100 13.56 9.38 8.92
C GLY A 100 12.51 9.26 7.83
N LYS A 101 12.91 9.66 6.62
CA LYS A 101 12.00 9.74 5.46
C LYS A 101 11.51 8.37 5.00
N GLU A 102 12.33 7.33 5.16
CA GLU A 102 11.95 5.97 4.78
C GLU A 102 10.79 5.48 5.64
N TYR A 103 10.87 5.74 6.94
CA TYR A 103 9.80 5.37 7.87
C TYR A 103 8.50 6.11 7.53
N LEU A 104 8.60 7.41 7.25
CA LEU A 104 7.42 8.20 6.89
C LEU A 104 6.80 7.70 5.60
N ASP A 105 7.61 7.45 4.58
CA ASP A 105 7.15 6.93 3.29
C ASP A 105 6.38 5.62 3.46
N THR A 106 6.99 4.65 4.13
CA THR A 106 6.38 3.34 4.35
C THR A 106 5.09 3.47 5.16
N SER A 107 5.10 4.28 6.22
CA SER A 107 3.93 4.47 7.06
C SER A 107 2.75 5.03 6.28
N LEU A 108 3.01 6.07 5.49
CA LEU A 108 1.97 6.69 4.66
C LEU A 108 1.39 5.69 3.66
N ARG A 109 2.26 4.95 2.98
CA ARG A 109 1.83 4.03 1.94
C ARG A 109 1.11 2.81 2.51
N CYS A 110 1.59 2.25 3.62
CA CYS A 110 0.95 1.08 4.24
C CYS A 110 -0.43 1.42 4.80
N VAL A 111 -0.56 2.58 5.43
CA VAL A 111 -1.84 3.02 5.96
C VAL A 111 -2.81 3.33 4.82
N ALA A 112 -2.31 4.00 3.77
CA ALA A 112 -3.13 4.30 2.59
C ALA A 112 -3.60 3.01 1.90
N LEU A 113 -2.74 2.00 1.82
CA LEU A 113 -3.13 0.71 1.25
C LEU A 113 -4.32 0.12 2.01
N GLY A 114 -4.27 0.14 3.34
CA GLY A 114 -5.41 -0.31 4.15
C GLY A 114 -6.69 0.43 3.83
N CYS A 115 -6.60 1.73 3.57
CA CYS A 115 -7.75 2.56 3.23
C CYS A 115 -8.35 2.26 1.85
N VAL A 116 -7.56 1.76 0.92
CA VAL A 116 -8.02 1.52 -0.46
C VAL A 116 -8.22 0.04 -0.77
N MET A 117 -8.14 -0.83 0.23
CA MET A 117 -8.24 -2.28 0.00
C MET A 117 -9.55 -2.72 -0.66
N ASP A 118 -10.66 -2.07 -0.38
CA ASP A 118 -11.92 -2.42 -1.03
C ASP A 118 -11.80 -2.28 -2.56
N ASP A 119 -11.18 -1.20 -3.02
CA ASP A 119 -10.96 -0.96 -4.44
C ASP A 119 -9.92 -1.93 -5.02
N VAL A 120 -8.90 -2.27 -4.24
CA VAL A 120 -7.90 -3.25 -4.64
C VAL A 120 -8.53 -4.62 -4.82
N ILE A 121 -9.36 -5.04 -3.87
CA ILE A 121 -10.06 -6.33 -3.92
C ILE A 121 -10.99 -6.40 -5.13
N GLU A 122 -11.70 -5.31 -5.40
CA GLU A 122 -12.57 -5.24 -6.58
C GLU A 122 -11.75 -5.44 -7.87
N HIS A 123 -10.61 -4.78 -7.98
CA HIS A 123 -9.71 -4.94 -9.12
C HIS A 123 -9.18 -6.37 -9.21
N PHE A 124 -8.77 -6.94 -8.09
CA PHE A 124 -8.31 -8.33 -8.02
C PHE A 124 -9.38 -9.28 -8.56
N HIS A 125 -10.64 -9.12 -8.15
CA HIS A 125 -11.73 -9.96 -8.64
C HIS A 125 -11.93 -9.82 -10.14
N LYS A 126 -11.80 -8.61 -10.68
CA LYS A 126 -11.90 -8.37 -12.13
C LYS A 126 -10.80 -9.08 -12.89
N VAL A 127 -9.58 -9.04 -12.37
CA VAL A 127 -8.42 -9.69 -13.01
C VAL A 127 -8.58 -11.20 -13.00
N VAL A 128 -9.00 -11.78 -11.87
CA VAL A 128 -9.23 -13.21 -11.75
C VAL A 128 -10.31 -13.67 -12.74
N LYS A 129 -11.41 -12.94 -12.80
CA LYS A 129 -12.52 -13.26 -13.70
C LYS A 129 -12.10 -13.20 -15.16
N ALA A 130 -11.36 -12.15 -15.54
CA ALA A 130 -10.87 -11.99 -16.90
C ALA A 130 -9.88 -13.11 -17.27
N ASN A 131 -9.02 -13.52 -16.36
CA ASN A 131 -8.08 -14.61 -16.58
C ASN A 131 -8.79 -15.93 -16.81
N LYS A 132 -9.83 -16.22 -16.03
CA LYS A 132 -10.64 -17.44 -16.21
C LYS A 132 -11.35 -17.45 -17.56
N ALA A 133 -11.89 -16.32 -17.98
CA ALA A 133 -12.55 -16.20 -19.28
C ALA A 133 -11.57 -16.47 -20.43
N ASN A 134 -10.32 -16.03 -20.28
CA ASN A 134 -9.28 -16.26 -21.30
C ASN A 134 -8.82 -17.72 -21.37
N GLU A 135 -8.96 -18.48 -20.29
CA GLU A 135 -8.59 -19.89 -20.24
C GLU A 135 -9.64 -20.80 -20.88
N GLU A 136 -10.87 -20.31 -20.97
CA GLU A 136 -11.97 -21.03 -21.60
C GLU A 136 -11.97 -20.81 -23.12
#